data_ac3a962272af0d47b45e52c6f92b975a
#
_entry.id   ac3a962272af0d47b45e52c6f92b975a
#
_cell.length_a   1.000
_cell.length_b   1.000
_cell.length_c   1.000
_cell.angle_alpha   90.00
_cell.angle_beta   90.00
_cell.angle_gamma   90.00
#
_symmetry.space_group_name_H-M   'P 1'
#
loop_
_entity.id
_entity.type
_entity.pdbx_description
1 polymer ?
#
loop_
_entity_poly.entity_id
_entity_poly.type
_entity_poly.pdbx_seq_one_letter_code
_entity_poly.pdbx_strand_id
1 'polypeptide(L)'
;LGTDEDVISKRLEDEVEITLLAKAIGKLSPREQTIIRLRFGLGKDNGMEKTQKEVADLLGISQSYISRLEKRIMKRLKKEIVKYE
;
A
#
# COMPACT_ATOMS: atom_id res chain seq x y z
N LEU A 1 -22.37 4.97 25.11
CA LEU A 1 -20.96 4.70 24.97
C LEU A 1 -20.41 5.18 23.65
N GLY A 2 -20.46 6.38 23.25
CA GLY A 2 -19.73 6.97 22.14
C GLY A 2 -19.53 6.15 20.86
N THR A 3 -20.38 5.18 20.60
CA THR A 3 -20.23 4.29 19.45
C THR A 3 -20.29 5.05 18.14
N ASP A 4 -21.16 6.05 18.05
CA ASP A 4 -21.29 6.88 16.85
C ASP A 4 -20.08 7.77 16.65
N GLU A 5 -19.55 8.32 17.73
CA GLU A 5 -18.34 9.13 17.69
C GLU A 5 -17.13 8.30 17.28
N ASP A 6 -17.03 7.09 17.82
CA ASP A 6 -15.93 6.20 17.49
C ASP A 6 -15.97 5.79 16.02
N VAL A 7 -17.15 5.54 15.47
CA VAL A 7 -17.32 5.19 14.06
C VAL A 7 -16.94 6.37 13.16
N ILE A 8 -17.37 7.58 13.51
CA ILE A 8 -17.04 8.78 12.73
C ILE A 8 -15.55 9.08 12.81
N SER A 9 -14.98 8.99 14.01
CA SER A 9 -13.55 9.20 14.23
C SER A 9 -12.72 8.23 13.42
N LYS A 10 -13.10 6.96 13.46
CA LYS A 10 -12.41 5.91 12.71
C LYS A 10 -12.48 6.16 11.20
N ARG A 11 -13.63 6.62 10.72
CA ARG A 11 -13.82 6.94 9.31
C ARG A 11 -12.90 8.06 8.87
N LEU A 12 -12.80 9.12 9.66
CA LEU A 12 -11.91 10.25 9.38
C LEU A 12 -10.45 9.81 9.39
N GLU A 13 -10.07 8.98 10.35
CA GLU A 13 -8.72 8.45 10.43
C GLU A 13 -8.39 7.61 9.21
N ASP A 14 -9.32 6.77 8.77
CA ASP A 14 -9.14 5.92 7.58
C ASP A 14 -8.94 6.77 6.33
N GLU A 15 -9.72 7.85 6.17
CA GLU A 15 -9.59 8.76 5.03
C GLU A 15 -8.24 9.47 5.03
N VAL A 16 -7.80 9.93 6.20
CA VAL A 16 -6.50 10.57 6.35
C VAL A 16 -5.39 9.58 6.04
N GLU A 17 -5.48 8.37 6.55
CA GLU A 17 -4.49 7.32 6.29
C GLU A 17 -4.42 6.97 4.81
N ILE A 18 -5.55 6.87 4.14
CA ILE A 18 -5.60 6.60 2.69
C ILE A 18 -4.91 7.73 1.92
N THR A 19 -5.17 8.98 2.30
CA THR A 19 -4.55 10.15 1.66
C THR A 19 -3.04 10.15 1.85
N LEU A 20 -2.58 9.89 3.07
CA LEU A 20 -1.15 9.82 3.39
C LEU A 20 -0.49 8.66 2.65
N LEU A 21 -1.17 7.53 2.58
CA LEU A 21 -0.67 6.35 1.88
C LEU A 21 -0.53 6.65 0.38
N ALA A 22 -1.52 7.30 -0.22
CA ALA A 22 -1.47 7.67 -1.62
C ALA A 22 -0.28 8.59 -1.91
N LYS A 23 -0.02 9.57 -1.06
CA LYS A 23 1.14 10.46 -1.19
C LYS A 23 2.45 9.70 -1.07
N ALA A 24 2.53 8.80 -0.09
CA ALA A 24 3.72 7.99 0.12
C ALA A 24 3.99 7.08 -1.09
N ILE A 25 2.96 6.45 -1.62
CA ILE A 25 3.07 5.60 -2.81
C ILE A 25 3.56 6.42 -4.00
N GLY A 26 3.10 7.65 -4.14
CA GLY A 26 3.52 8.54 -5.21
C GLY A 26 5.02 8.85 -5.22
N LYS A 27 5.68 8.70 -4.08
CA LYS A 27 7.13 8.91 -3.95
C LYS A 27 7.96 7.68 -4.28
N LEU A 28 7.32 6.52 -4.45
CA LEU A 28 8.02 5.30 -4.81
C LEU A 28 8.42 5.31 -6.28
N SER A 29 9.41 4.49 -6.64
CA SER A 29 9.77 4.30 -8.04
C SER A 29 8.61 3.67 -8.80
N PRO A 30 8.55 3.83 -10.14
CA PRO A 30 7.47 3.22 -10.93
C PRO A 30 7.34 1.71 -10.70
N ARG A 31 8.45 1.01 -10.56
CA ARG A 31 8.45 -0.43 -10.31
C ARG A 31 7.85 -0.77 -8.95
N GLU A 32 8.25 -0.02 -7.93
CA GLU A 32 7.72 -0.20 -6.59
C GLU A 32 6.22 0.09 -6.54
N GLN A 33 5.78 1.15 -7.22
CA GLN A 33 4.36 1.47 -7.33
C GLN A 33 3.58 0.34 -7.97
N THR A 34 4.10 -0.22 -9.06
CA THR A 34 3.45 -1.33 -9.75
C THR A 34 3.28 -2.53 -8.81
N ILE A 35 4.33 -2.88 -8.07
CA ILE A 35 4.28 -4.00 -7.15
C ILE A 35 3.23 -3.78 -6.07
N ILE A 36 3.22 -2.61 -5.47
CA ILE A 36 2.25 -2.28 -4.40
C ILE A 36 0.82 -2.28 -4.94
N ARG A 37 0.60 -1.72 -6.12
CA ARG A 37 -0.74 -1.71 -6.73
C ARG A 37 -1.26 -3.12 -6.98
N LEU A 38 -0.40 -3.98 -7.49
CA LEU A 38 -0.78 -5.37 -7.75
C LEU A 38 -1.03 -6.15 -6.45
N ARG A 39 -0.16 -5.95 -5.46
CA ARG A 39 -0.27 -6.69 -4.20
C ARG A 39 -1.50 -6.30 -3.39
N PHE A 40 -1.87 -5.03 -3.38
CA PHE A 40 -2.95 -4.53 -2.54
C PHE A 40 -4.21 -4.14 -3.34
N GLY A 41 -4.23 -4.46 -4.62
CA GLY A 41 -5.39 -4.17 -5.45
C GLY A 41 -5.68 -2.70 -5.62
N LEU A 42 -4.65 -1.87 -5.64
CA LEU A 42 -4.79 -0.43 -5.83
C LEU A 42 -4.71 -0.11 -7.31
N GLY A 43 -5.76 0.44 -7.87
CA GLY A 43 -5.76 0.82 -9.26
C GLY A 43 -7.12 0.66 -9.92
N LYS A 44 -7.18 1.02 -11.19
CA LYS A 44 -8.43 1.05 -11.95
C LYS A 44 -8.88 -0.32 -12.45
N ASP A 45 -8.03 -1.32 -12.35
CA ASP A 45 -8.25 -2.61 -12.99
C ASP A 45 -8.87 -3.66 -12.08
N ASN A 46 -9.90 -3.33 -11.34
CA ASN A 46 -10.76 -4.20 -10.54
C ASN A 46 -10.40 -4.41 -9.07
N GLY A 47 -9.30 -3.84 -8.60
CA GLY A 47 -8.97 -3.85 -7.17
C GLY A 47 -8.77 -5.21 -6.53
N MET A 48 -8.36 -6.20 -7.30
CA MET A 48 -8.08 -7.53 -6.77
C MET A 48 -6.64 -7.64 -6.27
N GLU A 49 -6.50 -8.07 -5.02
CA GLU A 49 -5.19 -8.32 -4.44
C GLU A 49 -4.55 -9.54 -5.08
N LYS A 50 -3.26 -9.44 -5.37
CA LYS A 50 -2.49 -10.54 -5.92
C LYS A 50 -1.48 -11.03 -4.90
N THR A 51 -1.19 -12.34 -4.94
CA THR A 51 -0.15 -12.91 -4.08
C THR A 51 1.24 -12.50 -4.58
N GLN A 52 2.24 -12.64 -3.71
CA GLN A 52 3.63 -12.38 -4.13
C GLN A 52 4.02 -13.24 -5.32
N LYS A 53 3.58 -14.49 -5.33
CA LYS A 53 3.86 -15.40 -6.43
C LYS A 53 3.24 -14.92 -7.74
N GLU A 54 1.99 -14.50 -7.69
CA GLU A 54 1.30 -13.99 -8.87
C GLU A 54 1.98 -12.74 -9.43
N VAL A 55 2.40 -11.82 -8.55
CA VAL A 55 3.12 -10.61 -8.97
C VAL A 55 4.48 -10.99 -9.58
N ALA A 56 5.19 -11.92 -8.95
CA ALA A 56 6.47 -12.38 -9.46
C ALA A 56 6.32 -12.99 -10.86
N ASP A 57 5.31 -13.83 -11.04
CA ASP A 57 5.03 -14.45 -12.34
C ASP A 57 4.69 -13.42 -13.40
N LEU A 58 3.87 -12.42 -13.05
CA LEU A 58 3.50 -11.35 -13.96
C LEU A 58 4.68 -10.51 -14.41
N LEU A 59 5.58 -10.21 -13.49
CA LEU A 59 6.73 -9.35 -13.76
C LEU A 59 7.97 -10.11 -14.24
N GLY A 60 7.90 -11.44 -14.23
CA GLY A 60 9.02 -12.26 -14.65
C GLY A 60 10.22 -12.22 -13.73
N ILE A 61 9.98 -12.06 -12.43
CA ILE A 61 11.04 -12.01 -11.41
C ILE A 61 10.74 -13.03 -10.30
N SER A 62 11.71 -13.27 -9.42
CA SER A 62 11.53 -14.28 -8.38
C SER A 62 10.64 -13.78 -7.25
N GLN A 63 9.90 -14.70 -6.62
CA GLN A 63 9.08 -14.40 -5.46
C GLN A 63 9.92 -13.88 -4.29
N SER A 64 11.12 -14.44 -4.11
CA SER A 64 12.05 -14.00 -3.07
C SER A 64 12.41 -12.52 -3.24
N TYR A 65 12.60 -12.10 -4.49
CA TYR A 65 12.91 -10.70 -4.81
C TYR A 65 11.72 -9.80 -4.48
N ILE A 66 10.51 -10.24 -4.85
CA ILE A 66 9.27 -9.51 -4.52
C ILE A 66 9.15 -9.37 -3.00
N SER A 67 9.40 -10.43 -2.26
CA SER A 67 9.32 -10.41 -0.80
C SER A 67 10.27 -9.38 -0.19
N ARG A 68 11.50 -9.34 -0.68
CA ARG A 68 12.49 -8.37 -0.19
C ARG A 68 12.12 -6.94 -0.57
N LEU A 69 11.65 -6.73 -1.80
CA LEU A 69 11.21 -5.42 -2.25
C LEU A 69 10.02 -4.94 -1.43
N GLU A 70 9.05 -5.81 -1.18
CA GLU A 70 7.87 -5.47 -0.41
C GLU A 70 8.24 -5.00 1.00
N LYS A 71 9.16 -5.68 1.66
CA LYS A 71 9.63 -5.26 2.98
C LYS A 71 10.29 -3.88 2.94
N ARG A 72 11.10 -3.63 1.92
CA ARG A 72 11.75 -2.33 1.73
C ARG A 72 10.72 -1.22 1.47
N ILE A 73 9.75 -1.51 0.62
CA ILE A 73 8.68 -0.57 0.29
C ILE A 73 7.88 -0.24 1.54
N MET A 74 7.50 -1.23 2.32
CA MET A 74 6.74 -1.02 3.54
C MET A 74 7.49 -0.16 4.56
N LYS A 75 8.79 -0.34 4.66
CA LYS A 75 9.64 0.52 5.52
C LYS A 75 9.62 1.96 5.04
N ARG A 76 9.73 2.18 3.74
CA ARG A 76 9.69 3.54 3.17
C ARG A 76 8.33 4.18 3.39
N LEU A 77 7.25 3.43 3.17
CA LEU A 77 5.90 3.94 3.39
C LEU A 77 5.69 4.33 4.85
N LYS A 78 6.15 3.51 5.77
CA LYS A 78 6.07 3.83 7.20
C LYS A 78 6.78 5.13 7.53
N LYS A 79 7.98 5.32 7.02
CA LYS A 79 8.75 6.55 7.25
C LYS A 79 8.02 7.78 6.71
N GLU A 80 7.45 7.66 5.52
CA GLU A 80 6.74 8.78 4.91
C GLU A 80 5.47 9.12 5.67
N ILE A 81 4.74 8.11 6.13
CA ILE A 81 3.51 8.33 6.89
C ILE A 81 3.81 8.99 8.24
N VAL A 82 4.84 8.53 8.93
CA VAL A 82 5.23 9.07 10.24
C VAL A 82 5.59 10.56 10.16
N LYS A 83 6.13 11.02 9.05
CA LYS A 83 6.45 12.45 8.87
C LYS A 83 5.23 13.35 8.98
N TYR A 84 4.05 12.84 8.75
CA TYR A 84 2.81 13.63 8.79
C TYR A 84 2.07 13.52 10.11
N GLU A 85 2.57 12.73 11.01
CA GLU A 85 2.03 12.65 12.36
C GLU A 85 2.66 13.75 13.23
#